data_34ae206c75d15da1445ffe7704518fbf
#
_entry.id   34ae206c75d15da1445ffe7704518fbf
#
_cell.length_a   1.000
_cell.length_b   1.000
_cell.length_c   1.000
_cell.angle_alpha   90.00
_cell.angle_beta   90.00
_cell.angle_gamma   90.00
#
_symmetry.space_group_name_H-M   'P 1'
#
loop_
_entity.id
_entity.type
_entity.pdbx_description
1 polymer ?
#
loop_
_entity_poly.entity_id
_entity_poly.type
_entity_poly.pdbx_seq_one_letter_code
_entity_poly.pdbx_strand_id
1 'polypeptide(L)'
;MGERSDPRKWTGANKMDIAIHHLIRGCLLKNDSIVRVNADEIFYPVQIVANEHGPQLYIGGYGTVFVDNIVRMGNILNGTKYAMNPEKLTLFSNFIRNTYFNVFRSRYLDFSVTGRGVSRKGTLDYGDCAALFRNLQALDAKHAGEYADIARRFLTREASYQRSDKNTMYHCSDYMLHNRQNYDFSVRTSSTRTNKTESGNGENLYGTYMSDGATNIRVNGNEYADIFPVWEWDRIPGTTLPAGEKRNPVDWGSKGTCTFTGGVSDGKYGVMTFKMDDYGVKAQKSW
;
A
#
# COMPACT_ATOMS: atom_id res chain seq x y z
N MET A 1 23.85 -11.04 17.95
CA MET A 1 22.77 -10.25 17.34
C MET A 1 23.43 -9.32 16.33
N GLY A 2 23.03 -9.33 15.09
CA GLY A 2 23.67 -8.55 14.04
C GLY A 2 23.33 -7.06 14.09
N GLU A 3 23.72 -6.31 13.07
CA GLU A 3 23.54 -4.84 12.94
C GLU A 3 22.10 -4.33 13.13
N ARG A 4 21.08 -5.18 13.06
CA ARG A 4 19.65 -4.87 13.24
C ARG A 4 19.18 -4.97 14.70
N SER A 5 20.02 -4.70 15.68
CA SER A 5 19.68 -4.92 17.09
C SER A 5 18.91 -3.77 17.77
N ASP A 6 18.87 -2.57 17.19
CA ASP A 6 18.22 -1.40 17.77
C ASP A 6 17.05 -0.92 16.88
N PRO A 7 15.78 -1.07 17.32
CA PRO A 7 14.63 -0.66 16.51
C PRO A 7 14.62 0.85 16.22
N ARG A 8 15.25 1.68 17.04
CA ARG A 8 15.29 3.14 16.86
C ARG A 8 16.09 3.57 15.63
N LYS A 9 16.97 2.68 15.12
CA LYS A 9 17.77 2.92 13.91
C LYS A 9 17.02 2.56 12.62
N TRP A 10 15.80 2.06 12.72
CA TRP A 10 15.00 1.58 11.61
C TRP A 10 13.68 2.32 11.52
N THR A 11 13.01 2.18 10.40
CA THR A 11 11.69 2.76 10.15
C THR A 11 10.69 1.65 9.81
N GLY A 12 9.39 1.94 9.93
CA GLY A 12 8.27 1.16 9.50
C GLY A 12 8.25 -0.29 9.91
N ALA A 13 7.97 -1.15 8.96
CA ALA A 13 7.85 -2.59 9.19
C ALA A 13 9.12 -3.19 9.79
N ASN A 14 10.30 -2.79 9.32
CA ASN A 14 11.57 -3.27 9.87
C ASN A 14 11.75 -2.87 11.34
N LYS A 15 11.41 -1.64 11.71
CA LYS A 15 11.40 -1.16 13.10
C LYS A 15 10.48 -2.04 13.95
N MET A 16 9.27 -2.28 13.48
CA MET A 16 8.27 -3.05 14.20
C MET A 16 8.71 -4.49 14.44
N ASP A 17 9.24 -5.16 13.42
CA ASP A 17 9.72 -6.54 13.54
C ASP A 17 10.80 -6.66 14.62
N ILE A 18 11.77 -5.74 14.62
CA ILE A 18 12.83 -5.72 15.63
C ILE A 18 12.26 -5.44 17.03
N ALA A 19 11.37 -4.45 17.15
CA ALA A 19 10.77 -4.08 18.42
C ALA A 19 9.90 -5.21 19.02
N ILE A 20 9.18 -5.96 18.19
CA ILE A 20 8.40 -7.13 18.64
C ILE A 20 9.28 -8.18 19.27
N HIS A 21 10.44 -8.50 18.69
CA HIS A 21 11.39 -9.45 19.27
C HIS A 21 11.92 -8.97 20.63
N HIS A 22 12.25 -7.67 20.76
CA HIS A 22 12.67 -7.10 22.03
C HIS A 22 11.56 -7.03 23.06
N LEU A 23 10.31 -6.77 22.66
CA LEU A 23 9.17 -6.79 23.55
C LEU A 23 8.99 -8.20 24.15
N ILE A 24 9.02 -9.26 23.32
CA ILE A 24 8.94 -10.64 23.77
C ILE A 24 10.09 -10.95 24.77
N ARG A 25 11.32 -10.53 24.46
CA ARG A 25 12.45 -10.66 25.38
C ARG A 25 12.19 -9.95 26.69
N GLY A 26 11.61 -8.75 26.67
CA GLY A 26 11.25 -7.99 27.88
C GLY A 26 10.24 -8.75 28.75
N CYS A 27 9.24 -9.38 28.12
CA CYS A 27 8.27 -10.23 28.84
C CYS A 27 8.95 -11.45 29.49
N LEU A 28 9.82 -12.15 28.77
CA LEU A 28 10.56 -13.32 29.31
C LEU A 28 11.46 -12.94 30.48
N LEU A 29 12.09 -11.78 30.42
CA LEU A 29 12.95 -11.24 31.48
C LEU A 29 12.17 -10.54 32.60
N LYS A 30 10.86 -10.44 32.50
CA LYS A 30 9.97 -9.66 33.40
C LYS A 30 10.48 -8.23 33.62
N ASN A 31 10.98 -7.61 32.54
CA ASN A 31 11.57 -6.26 32.56
C ASN A 31 10.61 -5.26 31.94
N ASP A 32 9.94 -4.48 32.77
CA ASP A 32 8.94 -3.47 32.39
C ASP A 32 9.51 -2.40 31.44
N SER A 33 10.72 -1.95 31.66
CA SER A 33 11.35 -0.91 30.84
C SER A 33 11.61 -1.39 29.42
N ILE A 34 12.04 -2.62 29.22
CA ILE A 34 12.24 -3.22 27.90
C ILE A 34 10.88 -3.35 27.20
N VAL A 35 9.84 -3.81 27.91
CA VAL A 35 8.49 -3.95 27.32
C VAL A 35 7.96 -2.59 26.89
N ARG A 36 8.01 -1.58 27.74
CA ARG A 36 7.52 -0.22 27.48
C ARG A 36 8.18 0.40 26.25
N VAL A 37 9.49 0.46 26.23
CA VAL A 37 10.23 1.08 25.12
C VAL A 37 9.88 0.41 23.79
N ASN A 38 9.77 -0.91 23.76
CA ASN A 38 9.50 -1.61 22.52
C ASN A 38 8.03 -1.57 22.11
N ALA A 39 7.08 -1.46 23.04
CA ALA A 39 5.69 -1.17 22.72
C ALA A 39 5.56 0.21 22.03
N ASP A 40 6.24 1.22 22.55
CA ASP A 40 6.28 2.56 21.93
C ASP A 40 6.88 2.53 20.53
N GLU A 41 7.97 1.77 20.31
CA GLU A 41 8.61 1.62 19.00
C GLU A 41 7.74 0.84 18.00
N ILE A 42 6.94 -0.14 18.46
CA ILE A 42 5.98 -0.86 17.61
C ILE A 42 4.91 0.09 17.08
N PHE A 43 4.38 0.98 17.92
CA PHE A 43 3.33 1.92 17.52
C PHE A 43 3.87 3.25 16.99
N TYR A 44 5.19 3.46 17.03
CA TYR A 44 5.82 4.68 16.50
C TYR A 44 5.45 4.97 15.04
N PRO A 45 5.45 4.00 14.11
CA PRO A 45 5.13 4.25 12.70
C PRO A 45 3.69 4.70 12.45
N VAL A 46 2.78 4.55 13.43
CA VAL A 46 1.41 5.07 13.32
C VAL A 46 1.44 6.57 13.56
N GLN A 47 1.71 7.34 12.51
CA GLN A 47 1.76 8.80 12.54
C GLN A 47 1.54 9.36 11.13
N ILE A 48 1.22 10.64 11.04
CA ILE A 48 1.12 11.35 9.77
C ILE A 48 2.53 11.73 9.33
N VAL A 49 3.16 10.87 8.53
CA VAL A 49 4.46 11.14 7.91
C VAL A 49 4.46 10.77 6.44
N ALA A 50 5.37 11.37 5.71
CA ALA A 50 5.71 10.88 4.39
C ALA A 50 6.27 9.45 4.47
N ASN A 51 5.95 8.66 3.48
CA ASN A 51 6.18 7.23 3.36
C ASN A 51 7.60 6.78 3.67
N GLU A 52 7.75 5.65 4.32
CA GLU A 52 9.02 5.05 4.73
C GLU A 52 9.91 4.62 3.57
N HIS A 53 9.32 4.26 2.44
CA HIS A 53 10.00 3.94 1.18
C HIS A 53 9.93 5.09 0.19
N GLY A 54 10.00 6.34 0.67
CA GLY A 54 9.78 7.51 -0.12
C GLY A 54 8.29 7.69 -0.50
N PRO A 55 7.96 8.76 -1.23
CA PRO A 55 6.58 9.10 -1.55
C PRO A 55 6.01 8.17 -2.64
N GLN A 56 5.57 6.98 -2.23
CA GLN A 56 4.84 6.02 -3.04
C GLN A 56 3.79 5.28 -2.18
N LEU A 57 2.67 4.89 -2.77
CA LEU A 57 1.69 4.04 -2.11
C LEU A 57 2.11 2.58 -2.29
N TYR A 58 2.77 2.00 -1.27
CA TYR A 58 3.30 0.65 -1.30
C TYR A 58 2.53 -0.27 -0.35
N ILE A 59 1.30 -0.63 -0.74
CA ILE A 59 0.39 -1.45 0.08
C ILE A 59 0.80 -2.93 0.05
N GLY A 60 1.12 -3.47 -1.12
CA GLY A 60 1.35 -4.91 -1.32
C GLY A 60 2.64 -5.49 -0.74
N GLY A 61 3.44 -4.70 -0.06
CA GLY A 61 4.66 -5.14 0.62
C GLY A 61 4.70 -4.63 2.04
N TYR A 62 5.38 -3.52 2.25
CA TYR A 62 5.52 -2.93 3.59
C TYR A 62 4.20 -2.51 4.22
N GLY A 63 3.22 -2.07 3.43
CA GLY A 63 1.88 -1.74 3.94
C GLY A 63 1.20 -2.94 4.59
N THR A 64 1.26 -4.12 3.97
CA THR A 64 0.69 -5.34 4.54
C THR A 64 1.39 -5.74 5.84
N VAL A 65 2.72 -5.78 5.85
CA VAL A 65 3.49 -6.11 7.07
C VAL A 65 3.20 -5.11 8.20
N PHE A 66 3.10 -3.82 7.87
CA PHE A 66 2.72 -2.78 8.82
C PHE A 66 1.34 -3.07 9.43
N VAL A 67 0.33 -3.34 8.60
CA VAL A 67 -1.04 -3.61 9.06
C VAL A 67 -1.09 -4.86 9.93
N ASP A 68 -0.48 -5.95 9.51
CA ASP A 68 -0.48 -7.22 10.25
C ASP A 68 0.17 -7.05 11.63
N ASN A 69 1.30 -6.37 11.70
CA ASN A 69 2.00 -6.12 12.95
C ASN A 69 1.21 -5.22 13.90
N ILE A 70 0.63 -4.12 13.41
CA ILE A 70 -0.21 -3.22 14.24
C ILE A 70 -1.44 -3.96 14.75
N VAL A 71 -2.13 -4.70 13.90
CA VAL A 71 -3.35 -5.42 14.31
C VAL A 71 -3.04 -6.51 15.33
N ARG A 72 -1.98 -7.29 15.09
CA ARG A 72 -1.54 -8.36 16.00
C ARG A 72 -1.11 -7.79 17.36
N MET A 73 -0.21 -6.84 17.36
CA MET A 73 0.33 -6.28 18.61
C MET A 73 -0.68 -5.37 19.31
N GLY A 74 -1.50 -4.66 18.56
CA GLY A 74 -2.60 -3.88 19.09
C GLY A 74 -3.56 -4.74 19.92
N ASN A 75 -3.93 -5.92 19.43
CA ASN A 75 -4.78 -6.85 20.19
C ASN A 75 -4.06 -7.48 21.39
N ILE A 76 -2.80 -7.90 21.23
CA ILE A 76 -2.02 -8.51 22.33
C ILE A 76 -1.84 -7.53 23.49
N LEU A 77 -1.59 -6.26 23.20
CA LEU A 77 -1.33 -5.24 24.20
C LEU A 77 -2.61 -4.53 24.68
N ASN A 78 -3.77 -4.79 24.04
CA ASN A 78 -5.04 -4.17 24.40
C ASN A 78 -5.39 -4.43 25.88
N GLY A 79 -5.90 -3.42 26.56
CA GLY A 79 -6.24 -3.48 27.98
C GLY A 79 -5.04 -3.48 28.93
N THR A 80 -3.81 -3.42 28.42
CA THR A 80 -2.59 -3.26 29.23
C THR A 80 -2.15 -1.81 29.29
N LYS A 81 -1.24 -1.49 30.19
CA LYS A 81 -0.58 -0.16 30.23
C LYS A 81 0.33 0.14 29.03
N TYR A 82 0.50 -0.81 28.13
CA TYR A 82 1.29 -0.72 26.89
C TYR A 82 0.41 -0.65 25.64
N ALA A 83 -0.90 -0.54 25.80
CA ALA A 83 -1.83 -0.44 24.69
C ALA A 83 -1.52 0.78 23.80
N MET A 84 -1.84 0.65 22.51
CA MET A 84 -1.79 1.77 21.59
C MET A 84 -2.73 2.89 22.07
N ASN A 85 -2.25 4.14 22.06
CA ASN A 85 -3.10 5.24 22.49
C ASN A 85 -4.27 5.49 21.52
N PRO A 86 -5.38 6.10 21.98
CA PRO A 86 -6.59 6.29 21.17
C PRO A 86 -6.38 7.15 19.92
N GLU A 87 -5.45 8.11 19.95
CA GLU A 87 -5.15 8.95 18.78
C GLU A 87 -4.50 8.13 17.68
N LYS A 88 -3.52 7.31 18.03
CA LYS A 88 -2.88 6.39 17.09
C LYS A 88 -3.88 5.37 16.54
N LEU A 89 -4.76 4.82 17.38
CA LEU A 89 -5.82 3.91 16.92
C LEU A 89 -6.73 4.62 15.90
N THR A 90 -7.09 5.86 16.14
CA THR A 90 -7.89 6.65 15.20
C THR A 90 -7.15 6.88 13.86
N LEU A 91 -5.88 7.22 13.89
CA LEU A 91 -5.06 7.38 12.69
C LEU A 91 -4.96 6.05 11.91
N PHE A 92 -4.69 4.96 12.61
CA PHE A 92 -4.62 3.63 12.01
C PHE A 92 -5.96 3.20 11.39
N SER A 93 -7.06 3.39 12.10
CA SER A 93 -8.41 3.11 11.61
C SER A 93 -8.72 3.89 10.32
N ASN A 94 -8.40 5.18 10.29
CA ASN A 94 -8.58 6.01 9.10
C ASN A 94 -7.72 5.52 7.92
N PHE A 95 -6.48 5.13 8.17
CA PHE A 95 -5.61 4.55 7.14
C PHE A 95 -6.19 3.24 6.59
N ILE A 96 -6.61 2.32 7.45
CA ILE A 96 -7.19 1.03 7.07
C ILE A 96 -8.41 1.23 6.17
N ARG A 97 -9.35 2.09 6.57
CA ARG A 97 -10.64 2.27 5.91
C ARG A 97 -10.54 3.10 4.63
N ASN A 98 -9.71 4.13 4.61
CA ASN A 98 -9.64 5.09 3.51
C ASN A 98 -8.50 4.85 2.54
N THR A 99 -7.49 4.06 2.91
CA THR A 99 -6.31 3.80 2.08
C THR A 99 -6.13 2.30 1.85
N TYR A 100 -5.88 1.53 2.91
CA TYR A 100 -5.53 0.12 2.78
C TYR A 100 -6.59 -0.68 2.02
N PHE A 101 -7.83 -0.72 2.52
CA PHE A 101 -8.90 -1.46 1.85
C PHE A 101 -9.49 -0.73 0.64
N ASN A 102 -9.20 0.55 0.47
CA ASN A 102 -9.71 1.30 -0.66
C ASN A 102 -9.14 0.82 -2.01
N VAL A 103 -7.92 0.31 -2.01
CA VAL A 103 -7.21 -0.15 -3.22
C VAL A 103 -7.49 -1.61 -3.61
N PHE A 104 -8.41 -2.26 -2.90
CA PHE A 104 -8.85 -3.61 -3.23
C PHE A 104 -10.18 -3.59 -3.98
N ARG A 105 -10.29 -4.46 -5.00
CA ARG A 105 -11.55 -4.84 -5.60
C ARG A 105 -11.78 -6.32 -5.37
N SER A 106 -12.93 -6.67 -4.72
CA SER A 106 -13.05 -7.98 -4.08
C SER A 106 -11.85 -8.18 -3.15
N ARG A 107 -11.11 -9.26 -3.28
CA ARG A 107 -9.91 -9.57 -2.50
C ARG A 107 -8.60 -9.27 -3.25
N TYR A 108 -8.70 -8.67 -4.42
CA TYR A 108 -7.54 -8.42 -5.29
C TYR A 108 -7.01 -7.00 -5.13
N LEU A 109 -5.72 -6.90 -4.86
CA LEU A 109 -5.00 -5.64 -4.76
C LEU A 109 -4.80 -5.01 -6.15
N ASP A 110 -4.85 -3.70 -6.23
CA ASP A 110 -4.39 -2.97 -7.41
C ASP A 110 -2.88 -3.19 -7.63
N PHE A 111 -2.50 -3.61 -8.85
CA PHE A 111 -1.09 -3.88 -9.15
C PHE A 111 -0.20 -2.65 -9.02
N SER A 112 -0.75 -1.45 -9.24
CA SER A 112 -0.01 -0.18 -9.17
C SER A 112 0.51 0.13 -7.78
N VAL A 113 -0.05 -0.48 -6.72
CA VAL A 113 0.35 -0.26 -5.33
C VAL A 113 1.00 -1.49 -4.69
N THR A 114 1.39 -2.47 -5.50
CA THR A 114 2.03 -3.71 -5.03
C THR A 114 3.53 -3.51 -4.75
N GLY A 115 4.15 -2.50 -5.36
CA GLY A 115 5.59 -2.28 -5.29
C GLY A 115 6.37 -3.37 -6.04
N ARG A 116 7.61 -3.64 -5.63
CA ARG A 116 8.45 -4.66 -6.30
C ARG A 116 7.89 -6.08 -6.17
N GLY A 117 7.02 -6.32 -5.20
CA GLY A 117 6.34 -7.60 -5.01
C GLY A 117 5.44 -8.01 -6.17
N VAL A 118 5.18 -7.13 -7.14
CA VAL A 118 4.39 -7.42 -8.35
C VAL A 118 4.89 -8.66 -9.11
N SER A 119 6.18 -8.96 -9.05
CA SER A 119 6.78 -10.13 -9.69
C SER A 119 6.55 -11.45 -8.97
N ARG A 120 5.96 -11.43 -7.77
CA ARG A 120 5.70 -12.65 -6.98
C ARG A 120 4.40 -13.31 -7.43
N LYS A 121 4.40 -14.64 -7.50
CA LYS A 121 3.20 -15.42 -7.81
C LYS A 121 2.10 -15.14 -6.77
N GLY A 122 0.88 -14.96 -7.24
CA GLY A 122 -0.29 -14.75 -6.39
C GLY A 122 -0.31 -13.43 -5.60
N THR A 123 0.60 -12.51 -5.86
CA THR A 123 0.82 -11.29 -5.08
C THR A 123 -0.38 -10.36 -5.00
N LEU A 124 -1.33 -10.46 -5.94
CA LEU A 124 -2.55 -9.63 -5.92
C LEU A 124 -3.70 -10.28 -5.15
N ASP A 125 -3.66 -11.58 -4.86
CA ASP A 125 -4.76 -12.31 -4.23
C ASP A 125 -4.58 -12.36 -2.70
N TYR A 126 -5.46 -11.68 -1.99
CA TYR A 126 -5.50 -11.59 -0.51
C TYR A 126 -6.63 -12.44 0.09
N GLY A 127 -6.94 -13.58 -0.53
CA GLY A 127 -8.07 -14.43 -0.12
C GLY A 127 -8.00 -15.00 1.29
N ASP A 128 -6.83 -15.12 1.89
CA ASP A 128 -6.64 -15.66 3.24
C ASP A 128 -6.51 -14.54 4.30
N CYS A 129 -7.52 -13.69 4.40
CA CYS A 129 -7.54 -12.55 5.31
C CYS A 129 -8.52 -12.70 6.48
N ALA A 130 -9.13 -13.85 6.69
CA ALA A 130 -10.16 -14.03 7.72
C ALA A 130 -9.67 -13.67 9.14
N ALA A 131 -8.43 -14.03 9.47
CA ALA A 131 -7.82 -13.69 10.76
C ALA A 131 -7.61 -12.18 10.91
N LEU A 132 -7.15 -11.49 9.87
CA LEU A 132 -6.97 -10.05 9.85
C LEU A 132 -8.29 -9.33 10.17
N PHE A 133 -9.39 -9.71 9.52
CA PHE A 133 -10.69 -9.07 9.75
C PHE A 133 -11.21 -9.28 11.17
N ARG A 134 -11.10 -10.50 11.72
CA ARG A 134 -11.49 -10.76 13.12
C ARG A 134 -10.70 -9.90 14.09
N ASN A 135 -9.40 -9.80 13.86
CA ASN A 135 -8.51 -9.03 14.72
C ASN A 135 -8.74 -7.52 14.58
N LEU A 136 -9.07 -7.01 13.39
CA LEU A 136 -9.46 -5.61 13.19
C LEU A 136 -10.76 -5.28 13.93
N GLN A 137 -11.77 -6.15 13.86
CA GLN A 137 -13.04 -5.96 14.57
C GLN A 137 -12.83 -5.93 16.09
N ALA A 138 -11.90 -6.72 16.61
CA ALA A 138 -11.58 -6.73 18.04
C ALA A 138 -10.80 -5.47 18.45
N LEU A 139 -9.84 -5.03 17.64
CA LEU A 139 -8.99 -3.87 17.93
C LEU A 139 -9.75 -2.55 17.81
N ASP A 140 -10.58 -2.42 16.78
CA ASP A 140 -11.35 -1.21 16.46
C ASP A 140 -12.85 -1.52 16.43
N ALA A 141 -13.39 -1.83 17.60
CA ALA A 141 -14.78 -2.23 17.77
C ALA A 141 -15.79 -1.16 17.27
N LYS A 142 -15.39 0.12 17.26
CA LYS A 142 -16.22 1.21 16.74
C LYS A 142 -16.57 1.03 15.26
N HIS A 143 -15.70 0.43 14.47
CA HIS A 143 -15.88 0.20 13.04
C HIS A 143 -16.04 -1.29 12.69
N ALA A 144 -16.34 -2.14 13.66
CA ALA A 144 -16.45 -3.59 13.49
C ALA A 144 -17.45 -3.99 12.38
N GLY A 145 -18.58 -3.28 12.26
CA GLY A 145 -19.56 -3.51 11.20
C GLY A 145 -19.00 -3.24 9.80
N GLU A 146 -18.25 -2.16 9.64
CA GLU A 146 -17.59 -1.82 8.36
C GLU A 146 -16.54 -2.88 7.97
N TYR A 147 -15.76 -3.36 8.94
CA TYR A 147 -14.80 -4.45 8.70
C TYR A 147 -15.49 -5.77 8.36
N ALA A 148 -16.67 -6.05 8.94
CA ALA A 148 -17.44 -7.23 8.56
C ALA A 148 -17.95 -7.15 7.12
N ASP A 149 -18.40 -5.99 6.67
CA ASP A 149 -18.82 -5.77 5.27
C ASP A 149 -17.64 -5.93 4.29
N ILE A 150 -16.46 -5.40 4.65
CA ILE A 150 -15.26 -5.58 3.84
C ILE A 150 -14.87 -7.06 3.79
N ALA A 151 -14.88 -7.75 4.93
CA ALA A 151 -14.58 -9.18 5.03
C ALA A 151 -15.52 -10.01 4.13
N ARG A 152 -16.81 -9.70 4.13
CA ARG A 152 -17.79 -10.37 3.28
C ARG A 152 -17.42 -10.24 1.80
N ARG A 153 -17.03 -9.06 1.33
CA ARG A 153 -16.57 -8.87 -0.06
C ARG A 153 -15.32 -9.68 -0.39
N PHE A 154 -14.37 -9.75 0.53
CA PHE A 154 -13.15 -10.54 0.36
C PHE A 154 -13.43 -12.04 0.33
N LEU A 155 -14.19 -12.55 1.29
CA LEU A 155 -14.43 -13.98 1.47
C LEU A 155 -15.40 -14.58 0.44
N THR A 156 -16.39 -13.83 0.02
CA THR A 156 -17.37 -14.28 -0.99
C THR A 156 -16.92 -14.02 -2.43
N ARG A 157 -15.79 -13.34 -2.64
CA ARG A 157 -15.33 -12.84 -3.96
C ARG A 157 -16.36 -11.95 -4.63
N GLU A 158 -17.27 -11.38 -3.89
CA GLU A 158 -18.28 -10.47 -4.41
C GLU A 158 -17.61 -9.16 -4.83
N ALA A 159 -17.79 -8.77 -6.08
CA ALA A 159 -17.36 -7.45 -6.52
C ALA A 159 -18.09 -6.36 -5.71
N SER A 160 -17.52 -5.17 -5.63
CA SER A 160 -17.94 -4.11 -4.70
C SER A 160 -19.30 -3.47 -5.04
N TYR A 161 -20.33 -4.25 -5.28
CA TYR A 161 -21.67 -3.77 -5.67
C TYR A 161 -22.33 -2.85 -4.64
N GLN A 162 -21.96 -2.95 -3.38
CA GLN A 162 -22.49 -2.11 -2.30
C GLN A 162 -21.53 -1.00 -1.86
N ARG A 163 -20.39 -0.86 -2.53
CA ARG A 163 -19.50 0.28 -2.30
C ARG A 163 -20.15 1.56 -2.82
N SER A 164 -20.08 2.60 -2.01
CA SER A 164 -20.40 3.95 -2.50
C SER A 164 -19.42 4.37 -3.59
N ASP A 165 -19.90 5.09 -4.58
CA ASP A 165 -19.07 5.78 -5.55
C ASP A 165 -18.06 6.66 -4.84
N LYS A 166 -16.78 6.50 -5.15
CA LYS A 166 -15.69 7.26 -4.52
C LYS A 166 -14.59 7.54 -5.53
N ASN A 167 -14.08 8.76 -5.51
CA ASN A 167 -12.82 9.11 -6.15
C ASN A 167 -11.84 9.57 -5.07
N THR A 168 -10.62 9.07 -5.12
CA THR A 168 -9.58 9.42 -4.15
C THR A 168 -8.30 9.78 -4.89
N MET A 169 -7.80 10.99 -4.65
CA MET A 169 -6.47 11.39 -5.09
C MET A 169 -5.48 11.27 -3.93
N TYR A 170 -4.48 10.44 -4.12
CA TYR A 170 -3.37 10.26 -3.17
C TYR A 170 -2.20 11.17 -3.58
N HIS A 171 -2.27 12.43 -3.16
CA HIS A 171 -1.36 13.50 -3.61
C HIS A 171 0.13 13.22 -3.33
N CYS A 172 0.44 12.55 -2.22
CA CYS A 172 1.82 12.20 -1.87
C CYS A 172 2.40 11.04 -2.68
N SER A 173 1.59 10.40 -3.55
CA SER A 173 1.98 9.19 -4.28
C SER A 173 1.69 9.29 -5.78
N ASP A 174 1.17 10.43 -6.24
CA ASP A 174 0.74 10.66 -7.63
C ASP A 174 -0.13 9.50 -8.17
N TYR A 175 -1.10 9.09 -7.35
CA TYR A 175 -2.00 7.97 -7.65
C TYR A 175 -3.46 8.40 -7.43
N MET A 176 -4.32 8.10 -8.41
CA MET A 176 -5.75 8.33 -8.31
C MET A 176 -6.50 7.02 -8.48
N LEU A 177 -7.52 6.82 -7.64
CA LEU A 177 -8.42 5.68 -7.69
C LEU A 177 -9.87 6.15 -7.78
N HIS A 178 -10.58 5.64 -8.78
CA HIS A 178 -11.97 5.92 -9.06
C HIS A 178 -12.80 4.65 -8.88
N ASN A 179 -13.48 4.52 -7.75
CA ASN A 179 -14.31 3.37 -7.42
C ASN A 179 -15.77 3.61 -7.84
N ARG A 180 -16.35 2.62 -8.49
CA ARG A 180 -17.78 2.53 -8.84
C ARG A 180 -18.31 1.14 -8.47
N GLN A 181 -19.62 1.01 -8.42
CA GLN A 181 -20.24 -0.29 -8.14
C GLN A 181 -19.77 -1.37 -9.12
N ASN A 182 -19.80 -1.07 -10.42
CA ASN A 182 -19.53 -2.04 -11.48
C ASN A 182 -18.06 -2.15 -11.91
N TYR A 183 -17.21 -1.19 -11.53
CA TYR A 183 -15.79 -1.19 -11.87
C TYR A 183 -14.99 -0.29 -10.93
N ASP A 184 -13.70 -0.43 -10.95
CA ASP A 184 -12.80 0.63 -10.56
C ASP A 184 -11.78 0.93 -11.67
N PHE A 185 -11.26 2.14 -11.61
CA PHE A 185 -10.23 2.64 -12.50
C PHE A 185 -9.15 3.32 -11.65
N SER A 186 -7.92 2.97 -11.89
CA SER A 186 -6.80 3.68 -11.27
C SER A 186 -5.81 4.17 -12.30
N VAL A 187 -5.08 5.20 -11.93
CA VAL A 187 -3.92 5.70 -12.69
C VAL A 187 -2.80 6.03 -11.73
N ARG A 188 -1.59 5.60 -12.08
CA ARG A 188 -0.38 5.92 -11.36
C ARG A 188 0.60 6.65 -12.25
N THR A 189 1.11 7.76 -11.75
CA THR A 189 2.20 8.52 -12.35
C THR A 189 3.36 8.64 -11.37
N SER A 190 4.45 9.23 -11.81
CA SER A 190 5.58 9.60 -10.97
C SER A 190 6.07 10.98 -11.34
N SER A 191 6.68 11.67 -10.38
CA SER A 191 7.21 13.01 -10.56
C SER A 191 8.53 13.17 -9.82
N THR A 192 9.13 14.36 -9.92
CA THR A 192 10.31 14.72 -9.11
C THR A 192 10.03 14.68 -7.61
N ARG A 193 8.74 14.61 -7.20
CA ARG A 193 8.29 14.50 -5.80
C ARG A 193 8.04 13.07 -5.36
N THR A 194 7.73 12.15 -6.30
CA THR A 194 7.26 10.81 -6.00
C THR A 194 8.14 9.74 -6.62
N ASN A 195 8.19 8.58 -5.97
CA ASN A 195 9.02 7.48 -6.42
C ASN A 195 8.36 6.68 -7.53
N LYS A 196 9.18 6.21 -8.46
CA LYS A 196 8.82 5.12 -9.38
C LYS A 196 8.63 3.82 -8.62
N THR A 197 8.00 2.83 -9.26
CA THR A 197 7.91 1.49 -8.69
C THR A 197 9.29 0.86 -8.65
N GLU A 198 9.80 0.65 -7.46
CA GLU A 198 11.16 0.16 -7.23
C GLU A 198 11.38 -1.27 -7.71
N SER A 199 12.59 -1.59 -8.10
CA SER A 199 13.14 -2.95 -8.13
C SER A 199 14.11 -3.14 -6.98
N GLY A 200 14.38 -4.39 -6.61
CA GLY A 200 15.34 -4.71 -5.55
C GLY A 200 15.25 -6.18 -5.14
N ASN A 201 16.32 -6.70 -4.57
CA ASN A 201 16.44 -8.11 -4.20
C ASN A 201 16.16 -9.10 -5.37
N GLY A 202 16.43 -8.70 -6.61
CA GLY A 202 16.13 -9.51 -7.80
C GLY A 202 14.66 -9.48 -8.22
N GLU A 203 13.83 -8.61 -7.65
CA GLU A 203 12.40 -8.49 -7.95
C GLU A 203 12.09 -7.26 -8.80
N ASN A 204 11.02 -7.33 -9.58
CA ASN A 204 10.48 -6.26 -10.43
C ASN A 204 11.49 -5.70 -11.44
N LEU A 205 12.21 -6.60 -12.12
CA LEU A 205 13.25 -6.22 -13.07
C LEU A 205 12.71 -5.55 -14.34
N TYR A 206 11.42 -5.72 -14.65
CA TYR A 206 10.78 -5.20 -15.86
C TYR A 206 9.75 -4.10 -15.62
N GLY A 207 9.41 -3.80 -14.36
CA GLY A 207 8.32 -2.89 -14.00
C GLY A 207 8.66 -1.41 -14.00
N THR A 208 9.68 -0.98 -14.75
CA THR A 208 10.15 0.41 -14.82
C THR A 208 9.02 1.40 -15.16
N TYR A 209 8.11 1.00 -16.04
CA TYR A 209 7.05 1.88 -16.57
C TYR A 209 5.75 1.86 -15.77
N MET A 210 5.66 1.07 -14.71
CA MET A 210 4.45 0.95 -13.89
C MET A 210 3.99 2.25 -13.23
N SER A 211 4.81 3.29 -13.25
CA SER A 211 4.51 4.60 -12.69
C SER A 211 4.58 5.73 -13.73
N ASP A 212 4.47 5.39 -15.02
CA ASP A 212 4.55 6.36 -16.10
C ASP A 212 3.19 6.56 -16.81
N GLY A 213 2.12 6.64 -16.00
CA GLY A 213 0.74 6.76 -16.45
C GLY A 213 0.03 5.42 -16.61
N ALA A 214 0.53 4.35 -15.98
CA ALA A 214 -0.12 3.06 -16.00
C ALA A 214 -1.55 3.15 -15.47
N THR A 215 -2.48 2.55 -16.21
CA THR A 215 -3.90 2.48 -15.86
C THR A 215 -4.30 1.06 -15.55
N ASN A 216 -5.26 0.93 -14.63
CA ASN A 216 -5.82 -0.33 -14.21
C ASN A 216 -7.35 -0.22 -14.23
N ILE A 217 -8.01 -1.12 -14.94
CA ILE A 217 -9.48 -1.20 -14.98
C ILE A 217 -9.88 -2.58 -14.46
N ARG A 218 -10.68 -2.61 -13.38
CA ARG A 218 -11.12 -3.86 -12.78
C ARG A 218 -12.63 -3.90 -12.61
N VAL A 219 -13.24 -4.97 -13.08
CA VAL A 219 -14.66 -5.27 -12.89
C VAL A 219 -14.82 -6.25 -11.72
N ASN A 220 -14.13 -7.38 -11.77
CA ASN A 220 -14.15 -8.43 -10.75
C ASN A 220 -12.98 -8.35 -9.75
N GLY A 221 -11.88 -7.71 -10.15
CA GLY A 221 -10.66 -7.54 -9.36
C GLY A 221 -9.50 -8.44 -9.80
N ASN A 222 -9.80 -9.59 -10.41
CA ASN A 222 -8.79 -10.58 -10.79
C ASN A 222 -8.26 -10.44 -12.22
N GLU A 223 -8.58 -9.37 -12.92
CA GLU A 223 -8.21 -9.15 -14.32
C GLU A 223 -6.69 -9.19 -14.57
N TYR A 224 -5.91 -8.81 -13.56
CA TYR A 224 -4.44 -8.80 -13.63
C TYR A 224 -3.79 -9.89 -12.75
N ALA A 225 -4.59 -10.82 -12.19
CA ALA A 225 -4.04 -11.89 -11.38
C ALA A 225 -3.14 -12.79 -12.23
N ASP A 226 -1.90 -13.00 -11.76
CA ASP A 226 -0.89 -13.86 -12.39
C ASP A 226 -0.55 -13.54 -13.86
N ILE A 227 -0.88 -12.35 -14.38
CA ILE A 227 -0.55 -11.94 -15.75
C ILE A 227 0.94 -11.60 -15.95
N PHE A 228 1.63 -11.22 -14.90
CA PHE A 228 2.96 -10.61 -14.98
C PHE A 228 4.05 -11.45 -15.64
N PRO A 229 4.06 -12.79 -15.58
CA PRO A 229 5.05 -13.61 -16.29
C PRO A 229 4.96 -13.52 -17.82
N VAL A 230 3.79 -13.14 -18.36
CA VAL A 230 3.53 -13.08 -19.80
C VAL A 230 3.21 -11.67 -20.30
N TRP A 231 3.29 -10.67 -19.41
CA TRP A 231 2.94 -9.30 -19.75
C TRP A 231 4.02 -8.63 -20.59
N GLU A 232 3.58 -7.88 -21.61
CA GLU A 232 4.47 -7.01 -22.37
C GLU A 232 4.75 -5.74 -21.56
N TRP A 233 5.84 -5.77 -20.79
CA TRP A 233 6.19 -4.72 -19.82
C TRP A 233 6.53 -3.37 -20.43
N ASP A 234 6.78 -3.30 -21.73
CA ASP A 234 6.94 -2.09 -22.52
C ASP A 234 5.62 -1.59 -23.14
N ARG A 235 4.49 -2.24 -22.84
CA ARG A 235 3.16 -1.90 -23.36
C ARG A 235 2.08 -1.91 -22.27
N ILE A 236 2.45 -1.46 -21.08
CA ILE A 236 1.48 -1.36 -19.97
C ILE A 236 0.36 -0.40 -20.36
N PRO A 237 -0.92 -0.77 -20.19
CA PRO A 237 -2.04 0.11 -20.51
C PRO A 237 -1.90 1.48 -19.87
N GLY A 238 -2.18 2.53 -20.65
CA GLY A 238 -2.08 3.91 -20.17
C GLY A 238 -0.70 4.56 -20.31
N THR A 239 0.38 3.81 -20.51
CA THR A 239 1.73 4.39 -20.73
C THR A 239 1.90 4.95 -22.15
N THR A 240 2.90 5.82 -22.33
CA THR A 240 3.31 6.36 -23.64
C THR A 240 4.83 6.23 -23.72
N LEU A 241 5.31 5.31 -24.55
CA LEU A 241 6.72 4.90 -24.58
C LEU A 241 7.18 4.73 -26.02
N PRO A 242 8.49 4.89 -26.31
CA PRO A 242 9.08 4.46 -27.57
C PRO A 242 8.91 2.94 -27.76
N ALA A 243 8.60 2.52 -28.97
CA ALA A 243 8.44 1.10 -29.30
C ALA A 243 9.76 0.32 -29.11
N GLY A 244 9.66 -0.83 -28.44
CA GLY A 244 10.78 -1.78 -28.29
C GLY A 244 11.88 -1.32 -27.31
N GLU A 245 11.67 -0.25 -26.57
CA GLU A 245 12.65 0.24 -25.62
C GLU A 245 12.62 -0.53 -24.32
N LYS A 246 13.73 -1.21 -23.98
CA LYS A 246 13.92 -1.88 -22.69
C LYS A 246 14.68 -0.95 -21.76
N ARG A 247 14.15 -0.72 -20.57
CA ARG A 247 14.80 0.07 -19.52
C ARG A 247 15.40 -0.82 -18.44
N ASN A 248 16.47 -0.30 -17.83
CA ASN A 248 17.05 -0.92 -16.66
C ASN A 248 16.06 -0.86 -15.47
N PRO A 249 16.17 -1.80 -14.55
CA PRO A 249 15.41 -1.76 -13.31
C PRO A 249 15.58 -0.43 -12.56
N VAL A 250 14.53 0.04 -11.94
CA VAL A 250 14.53 1.29 -11.17
C VAL A 250 15.04 1.01 -9.76
N ASP A 251 16.11 1.68 -9.39
CA ASP A 251 16.72 1.53 -8.08
C ASP A 251 15.84 2.08 -6.94
N TRP A 252 16.17 1.73 -5.72
CA TRP A 252 15.46 2.14 -4.51
C TRP A 252 15.40 3.66 -4.40
N GLY A 253 14.19 4.18 -4.20
CA GLY A 253 13.98 5.60 -4.03
C GLY A 253 14.15 6.46 -5.29
N SER A 254 14.33 5.86 -6.45
CA SER A 254 14.35 6.59 -7.72
C SER A 254 13.05 7.33 -7.96
N LYS A 255 13.15 8.62 -8.21
CA LYS A 255 12.00 9.49 -8.48
C LYS A 255 11.67 9.54 -9.97
N GLY A 256 10.45 9.96 -10.27
CA GLY A 256 10.08 10.36 -11.62
C GLY A 256 10.83 11.61 -12.07
N THR A 257 10.83 11.86 -13.37
CA THR A 257 11.51 13.01 -14.00
C THR A 257 10.55 14.18 -14.24
N CYS A 258 9.24 13.91 -14.28
CA CYS A 258 8.23 14.89 -14.60
C CYS A 258 8.03 15.91 -13.48
N THR A 259 7.94 17.18 -13.85
CA THR A 259 7.71 18.28 -12.90
C THR A 259 6.23 18.58 -12.70
N PHE A 260 5.36 18.15 -13.62
CA PHE A 260 3.93 18.44 -13.61
C PHE A 260 3.10 17.16 -13.69
N THR A 261 2.63 16.71 -12.56
CA THR A 261 1.60 15.70 -12.40
C THR A 261 0.82 15.96 -11.12
N GLY A 262 -0.39 15.48 -11.07
CA GLY A 262 -1.28 15.60 -9.92
C GLY A 262 -2.74 15.58 -10.35
N GLY A 263 -3.61 15.81 -9.39
CA GLY A 263 -5.04 15.78 -9.65
C GLY A 263 -5.84 16.45 -8.54
N VAL A 264 -7.13 16.56 -8.78
CA VAL A 264 -8.13 17.04 -7.83
C VAL A 264 -9.28 16.02 -7.75
N SER A 265 -9.91 15.95 -6.60
CA SER A 265 -11.06 15.10 -6.36
C SER A 265 -12.06 15.82 -5.47
N ASP A 266 -13.36 15.72 -5.79
CA ASP A 266 -14.46 16.16 -4.92
C ASP A 266 -14.97 15.02 -4.01
N GLY A 267 -14.30 13.88 -4.03
CA GLY A 267 -14.66 12.66 -3.31
C GLY A 267 -15.52 11.69 -4.14
N LYS A 268 -16.15 12.15 -5.22
CA LYS A 268 -16.97 11.32 -6.13
C LYS A 268 -16.42 11.31 -7.55
N TYR A 269 -15.95 12.44 -8.02
CA TYR A 269 -15.29 12.63 -9.31
C TYR A 269 -13.90 13.18 -9.13
N GLY A 270 -13.06 13.04 -10.14
CA GLY A 270 -11.72 13.58 -10.10
C GLY A 270 -11.12 13.73 -11.49
N VAL A 271 -10.12 14.55 -11.56
CA VAL A 271 -9.28 14.74 -12.75
C VAL A 271 -7.83 14.58 -12.32
N MET A 272 -7.09 13.78 -13.06
CA MET A 272 -5.64 13.65 -12.92
C MET A 272 -4.96 14.03 -14.22
N THR A 273 -3.84 14.70 -14.15
CA THR A 273 -3.05 15.09 -15.33
C THR A 273 -1.56 14.75 -15.13
N PHE A 274 -0.91 14.44 -16.23
CA PHE A 274 0.48 14.05 -16.29
C PHE A 274 1.15 14.65 -17.53
N LYS A 275 2.12 15.51 -17.33
CA LYS A 275 2.92 16.09 -18.41
C LYS A 275 4.26 15.38 -18.45
N MET A 276 4.29 14.32 -19.22
CA MET A 276 5.49 13.50 -19.42
C MET A 276 6.47 14.21 -20.34
N ASP A 277 7.74 14.17 -19.97
CA ASP A 277 8.88 14.54 -20.81
C ASP A 277 10.02 13.59 -20.44
N ASP A 278 9.99 12.38 -20.98
CA ASP A 278 10.95 11.32 -20.66
C ASP A 278 11.13 10.40 -21.88
N TYR A 279 12.26 9.70 -21.94
CA TYR A 279 12.59 8.73 -23.00
C TYR A 279 12.57 9.32 -24.42
N GLY A 280 12.80 10.63 -24.54
CA GLY A 280 12.69 11.32 -25.82
C GLY A 280 11.25 11.54 -26.30
N VAL A 281 10.26 11.26 -25.47
CA VAL A 281 8.84 11.43 -25.77
C VAL A 281 8.23 12.49 -24.88
N LYS A 282 7.45 13.39 -25.46
CA LYS A 282 6.64 14.39 -24.77
C LYS A 282 5.18 14.04 -24.93
N ALA A 283 4.46 13.92 -23.82
CA ALA A 283 3.03 13.63 -23.83
C ALA A 283 2.33 14.41 -22.71
N GLN A 284 1.13 14.90 -23.00
CA GLN A 284 0.22 15.44 -22.01
C GLN A 284 -1.01 14.55 -21.96
N LYS A 285 -1.32 14.03 -20.78
CA LYS A 285 -2.40 13.07 -20.56
C LYS A 285 -3.29 13.58 -19.45
N SER A 286 -4.58 13.30 -19.58
CA SER A 286 -5.58 13.60 -18.55
C SER A 286 -6.59 12.47 -18.46
N TRP A 287 -6.97 12.17 -17.26
CA TRP A 287 -7.97 11.16 -16.94
C TRP A 287 -9.07 11.74 -16.10
#